data_76371a485c99176c3e0287593179e46c
#
_entry.id   76371a485c99176c3e0287593179e46c
#
_cell.length_a   1.000
_cell.length_b   1.000
_cell.length_c   1.000
_cell.angle_alpha   90.00
_cell.angle_beta   90.00
_cell.angle_gamma   90.00
#
_symmetry.space_group_name_H-M   'P 1'
#
loop_
_entity.id
_entity.type
_entity.pdbx_description
1 polymer ?
#
loop_
_entity_poly.entity_id
_entity_poly.type
_entity_poly.pdbx_seq_one_letter_code
_entity_poly.pdbx_strand_id
1 'polypeptide(L)'
;MFFDHQLALLNQSFETKEEALQKLSEELRKKQCVTDDFYQNIIRREEVFPTGLAINGIGVAIPHTDSQYVNESQVAFMSLKKPLSFIEMGTNDKEINVSLLFMLALKEPHEQLEMLQQLIEMFQKPSVLEELLTLTTETEYLTIIKKYGLQ
;
A
#
# COMPACT_ATOMS: atom_id res chain seq x y z
N MET A 1 -14.83 1.03 -6.52
CA MET A 1 -15.21 1.36 -5.14
C MET A 1 -14.01 1.76 -4.29
N PHE A 2 -13.03 0.86 -4.10
CA PHE A 2 -11.87 1.19 -3.26
C PHE A 2 -10.79 2.00 -3.97
N PHE A 3 -10.97 2.26 -5.26
CA PHE A 3 -10.00 2.97 -6.09
C PHE A 3 -10.59 4.23 -6.75
N ASP A 4 -11.73 4.68 -6.25
CA ASP A 4 -12.48 5.79 -6.86
C ASP A 4 -11.71 7.11 -6.86
N HIS A 5 -10.91 7.37 -5.83
CA HIS A 5 -10.15 8.61 -5.73
C HIS A 5 -8.83 8.58 -6.52
N GLN A 6 -8.54 7.46 -7.17
CA GLN A 6 -7.38 7.31 -8.07
C GLN A 6 -6.07 7.71 -7.39
N LEU A 7 -5.87 7.23 -6.16
CA LEU A 7 -4.70 7.56 -5.36
C LEU A 7 -3.51 6.70 -5.76
N ALA A 8 -2.74 7.16 -6.73
CA ALA A 8 -1.54 6.48 -7.22
C ALA A 8 -0.41 7.49 -7.36
N LEU A 9 0.64 7.29 -6.57
CA LEU A 9 1.84 8.12 -6.58
C LEU A 9 2.97 7.31 -7.20
N LEU A 10 3.37 7.67 -8.42
CA LEU A 10 4.30 6.86 -9.20
C LEU A 10 5.71 7.42 -9.18
N ASN A 11 6.70 6.52 -9.16
CA ASN A 11 8.12 6.85 -9.27
C ASN A 11 8.58 7.87 -8.21
N GLN A 12 8.18 7.65 -6.98
CA GLN A 12 8.52 8.53 -5.86
C GLN A 12 9.88 8.20 -5.28
N SER A 13 10.49 9.17 -4.60
CA SER A 13 11.77 8.99 -3.91
C SER A 13 11.68 9.58 -2.51
N PHE A 14 12.07 8.79 -1.52
CA PHE A 14 12.11 9.22 -0.11
C PHE A 14 13.34 8.63 0.55
N GLU A 15 13.78 9.25 1.64
CA GLU A 15 14.93 8.76 2.42
C GLU A 15 14.52 7.65 3.38
N THR A 16 13.29 7.68 3.91
CA THR A 16 12.83 6.73 4.92
C THR A 16 11.43 6.21 4.59
N LYS A 17 11.10 5.04 5.14
CA LYS A 17 9.74 4.50 4.99
C LYS A 17 8.70 5.40 5.65
N GLU A 18 9.09 6.06 6.77
CA GLU A 18 8.19 6.97 7.47
C GLU A 18 7.73 8.11 6.58
N GLU A 19 8.64 8.67 5.78
CA GLU A 19 8.29 9.73 4.83
C GLU A 19 7.33 9.24 3.75
N ALA A 20 7.56 8.03 3.23
CA ALA A 20 6.66 7.44 2.23
C ALA A 20 5.26 7.20 2.82
N LEU A 21 5.21 6.64 4.03
CA LEU A 21 3.96 6.38 4.72
C LEU A 21 3.21 7.68 5.03
N GLN A 22 3.95 8.74 5.40
CA GLN A 22 3.36 10.05 5.64
C GLN A 22 2.73 10.61 4.37
N LYS A 23 3.42 10.50 3.25
CA LYS A 23 2.91 11.02 1.98
C LYS A 23 1.61 10.34 1.57
N LEU A 24 1.56 9.00 1.66
CA LEU A 24 0.34 8.26 1.35
C LEU A 24 -0.81 8.62 2.30
N SER A 25 -0.50 8.71 3.60
CA SER A 25 -1.50 9.08 4.60
C SER A 25 -2.06 10.48 4.35
N GLU A 26 -1.20 11.41 3.94
CA GLU A 26 -1.61 12.78 3.61
C GLU A 26 -2.55 12.81 2.40
N GLU A 27 -2.27 12.03 1.37
CA GLU A 27 -3.14 11.98 0.20
C GLU A 27 -4.52 11.44 0.55
N LEU A 28 -4.58 10.42 1.39
CA LEU A 28 -5.84 9.91 1.91
C LEU A 28 -6.58 10.94 2.76
N ARG A 29 -5.85 11.67 3.59
CA ARG A 29 -6.43 12.72 4.45
C ARG A 29 -6.99 13.87 3.63
N LYS A 30 -6.28 14.29 2.58
CA LYS A 30 -6.75 15.36 1.67
C LYS A 30 -8.08 15.00 1.02
N LYS A 31 -8.31 13.73 0.75
CA LYS A 31 -9.57 13.23 0.20
C LYS A 31 -10.60 12.92 1.29
N GLN A 32 -10.27 13.24 2.54
CA GLN A 32 -11.15 13.02 3.70
C GLN A 32 -11.50 11.55 3.94
N CYS A 33 -10.65 10.65 3.45
CA CYS A 33 -10.84 9.21 3.62
C CYS A 33 -10.43 8.72 5.00
N VAL A 34 -9.56 9.46 5.68
CA VAL A 34 -9.01 9.06 6.97
C VAL A 34 -8.99 10.23 7.94
N THR A 35 -8.87 9.93 9.24
CA THR A 35 -8.79 10.94 10.30
C THR A 35 -7.39 11.55 10.38
N ASP A 36 -7.25 12.65 11.12
CA ASP A 36 -5.97 13.35 11.27
C ASP A 36 -4.90 12.51 11.95
N ASP A 37 -5.28 11.55 12.76
CA ASP A 37 -4.33 10.69 13.49
C ASP A 37 -4.08 9.34 12.80
N PHE A 38 -4.56 9.17 11.57
CA PHE A 38 -4.36 7.94 10.80
C PHE A 38 -2.86 7.61 10.64
N TYR A 39 -2.06 8.59 10.23
CA TYR A 39 -0.63 8.39 10.00
C TYR A 39 0.09 7.87 11.26
N GLN A 40 -0.17 8.47 12.41
CA GLN A 40 0.46 8.06 13.65
C GLN A 40 0.15 6.59 13.97
N ASN A 41 -1.06 6.17 13.67
CA ASN A 41 -1.48 4.79 13.91
C ASN A 41 -0.94 3.83 12.85
N ILE A 42 -0.74 4.29 11.62
CA ILE A 42 -0.03 3.52 10.59
C ILE A 42 1.39 3.20 11.07
N ILE A 43 2.11 4.21 11.57
CA ILE A 43 3.48 4.03 12.05
C ILE A 43 3.55 3.05 13.22
N ARG A 44 2.67 3.21 14.20
CA ARG A 44 2.62 2.30 15.36
C ARG A 44 2.32 0.87 14.93
N ARG A 45 1.36 0.71 14.04
CA ARG A 45 0.96 -0.62 13.56
C ARG A 45 2.09 -1.30 12.81
N GLU A 46 2.77 -0.55 11.94
CA GLU A 46 3.88 -1.09 11.13
C GLU A 46 5.05 -1.53 12.03
N GLU A 47 5.30 -0.85 13.14
CA GLU A 47 6.34 -1.24 14.09
C GLU A 47 6.04 -2.57 14.78
N VAL A 48 4.77 -2.81 15.12
CA VAL A 48 4.36 -4.01 15.85
C VAL A 48 4.03 -5.17 14.91
N PHE A 49 3.37 -4.86 13.81
CA PHE A 49 2.94 -5.84 12.80
C PHE A 49 3.43 -5.41 11.42
N PRO A 50 4.71 -5.70 11.10
CA PRO A 50 5.27 -5.32 9.80
C PRO A 50 4.53 -5.94 8.64
N THR A 51 4.46 -5.23 7.52
CA THR A 51 3.69 -5.66 6.35
C THR A 51 4.53 -5.88 5.09
N GLY A 52 5.86 -5.90 5.22
CA GLY A 52 6.72 -6.13 4.06
C GLY A 52 6.64 -7.57 3.55
N LEU A 53 6.54 -7.74 2.24
CA LEU A 53 6.50 -9.04 1.58
C LEU A 53 7.52 -9.04 0.45
N ALA A 54 8.35 -10.09 0.37
CA ALA A 54 9.29 -10.28 -0.73
C ALA A 54 8.73 -11.36 -1.67
N ILE A 55 8.38 -10.95 -2.88
CA ILE A 55 7.75 -11.83 -3.86
C ILE A 55 8.53 -11.77 -5.16
N ASN A 56 9.14 -12.89 -5.55
CA ASN A 56 9.93 -13.00 -6.78
C ASN A 56 11.00 -11.91 -6.90
N GLY A 57 11.64 -11.56 -5.77
CA GLY A 57 12.70 -10.56 -5.75
C GLY A 57 12.22 -9.13 -5.66
N ILE A 58 10.91 -8.89 -5.60
CA ILE A 58 10.33 -7.54 -5.50
C ILE A 58 9.65 -7.39 -4.15
N GLY A 59 10.00 -6.33 -3.41
CA GLY A 59 9.40 -6.05 -2.11
C GLY A 59 8.15 -5.22 -2.23
N VAL A 60 7.10 -5.63 -1.53
CA VAL A 60 5.82 -4.92 -1.45
C VAL A 60 5.46 -4.72 0.01
N ALA A 61 4.93 -3.55 0.36
CA ALA A 61 4.39 -3.33 1.69
C ALA A 61 2.89 -3.06 1.60
N ILE A 62 2.15 -3.51 2.61
CA ILE A 62 0.69 -3.34 2.67
C ILE A 62 0.34 -2.68 4.01
N PRO A 63 0.77 -1.43 4.23
CA PRO A 63 0.51 -0.76 5.50
C PRO A 63 -0.98 -0.52 5.71
N HIS A 64 -1.45 -0.73 6.94
CA HIS A 64 -2.85 -0.50 7.33
C HIS A 64 -2.93 -0.34 8.84
N THR A 65 -4.07 0.12 9.32
CA THR A 65 -4.33 0.26 10.75
C THR A 65 -5.81 0.02 11.01
N ASP A 66 -6.25 0.21 12.25
CA ASP A 66 -7.62 -0.08 12.65
C ASP A 66 -8.65 0.78 11.90
N SER A 67 -9.80 0.21 11.62
CA SER A 67 -10.85 0.85 10.84
C SER A 67 -11.43 2.11 11.48
N GLN A 68 -11.26 2.28 12.79
CA GLN A 68 -11.75 3.48 13.48
C GLN A 68 -11.13 4.78 12.98
N TYR A 69 -9.99 4.70 12.30
CA TYR A 69 -9.31 5.88 11.74
C TYR A 69 -9.68 6.13 10.27
N VAL A 70 -10.65 5.39 9.76
CA VAL A 70 -11.06 5.47 8.35
C VAL A 70 -12.48 6.00 8.25
N ASN A 71 -12.68 7.01 7.39
CA ASN A 71 -14.00 7.57 7.10
C ASN A 71 -14.62 6.99 5.84
N GLU A 72 -13.79 6.73 4.84
CA GLU A 72 -14.22 6.18 3.54
C GLU A 72 -13.16 5.20 3.05
N SER A 73 -13.58 4.00 2.66
CA SER A 73 -12.65 2.97 2.22
C SER A 73 -11.98 3.32 0.90
N GLN A 74 -10.64 3.33 0.89
CA GLN A 74 -9.83 3.55 -0.30
C GLN A 74 -8.49 2.83 -0.17
N VAL A 75 -7.88 2.51 -1.31
CA VAL A 75 -6.53 1.96 -1.37
C VAL A 75 -5.65 2.97 -2.08
N ALA A 76 -4.54 3.35 -1.45
CA ALA A 76 -3.57 4.28 -2.01
C ALA A 76 -2.31 3.52 -2.40
N PHE A 77 -1.82 3.76 -3.61
CA PHE A 77 -0.67 3.07 -4.18
C PHE A 77 0.53 3.99 -4.35
N MET A 78 1.72 3.44 -4.16
CA MET A 78 2.96 4.16 -4.45
C MET A 78 3.98 3.21 -5.06
N SER A 79 4.66 3.67 -6.12
CA SER A 79 5.86 3.01 -6.61
C SER A 79 7.07 3.89 -6.31
N LEU A 80 8.21 3.26 -6.04
CA LEU A 80 9.43 3.95 -5.62
C LEU A 80 10.54 3.77 -6.66
N LYS A 81 11.28 4.84 -6.93
CA LYS A 81 12.47 4.77 -7.80
C LYS A 81 13.59 3.99 -7.10
N LYS A 82 13.74 4.19 -5.79
CA LYS A 82 14.70 3.48 -4.97
C LYS A 82 13.96 2.74 -3.88
N PRO A 83 14.28 1.47 -3.64
CA PRO A 83 13.62 0.72 -2.57
C PRO A 83 13.85 1.36 -1.20
N LEU A 84 12.88 1.18 -0.31
CA LEU A 84 12.99 1.57 1.08
C LEU A 84 12.99 0.32 1.95
N SER A 85 13.72 0.37 3.05
CA SER A 85 13.77 -0.76 3.98
C SER A 85 12.50 -0.83 4.82
N PHE A 86 11.85 -1.99 4.77
CA PHE A 86 10.73 -2.34 5.64
C PHE A 86 11.07 -3.65 6.34
N ILE A 87 10.35 -3.95 7.40
CA ILE A 87 10.51 -5.25 8.08
C ILE A 87 9.56 -6.26 7.44
N GLU A 88 10.04 -7.47 7.22
CA GLU A 88 9.24 -8.53 6.63
C GLU A 88 8.11 -8.98 7.57
N MET A 89 6.93 -9.17 7.00
CA MET A 89 5.76 -9.65 7.73
C MET A 89 6.06 -10.98 8.44
N GLY A 90 5.63 -11.08 9.68
CA GLY A 90 5.86 -12.29 10.48
C GLY A 90 7.21 -12.34 11.15
N THR A 91 8.04 -11.31 10.98
CA THR A 91 9.33 -11.19 11.68
C THR A 91 9.34 -9.89 12.47
N ASN A 92 10.37 -9.68 13.31
CA ASN A 92 10.51 -8.43 14.02
C ASN A 92 11.81 -7.70 13.66
N ASP A 93 12.65 -8.29 12.84
CA ASP A 93 13.98 -7.74 12.55
C ASP A 93 14.49 -7.95 11.14
N LYS A 94 13.78 -8.74 10.31
CA LYS A 94 14.27 -9.02 8.95
C LYS A 94 13.91 -7.90 8.00
N GLU A 95 14.92 -7.15 7.58
CA GLU A 95 14.74 -6.05 6.63
C GLU A 95 14.66 -6.56 5.19
N ILE A 96 13.73 -5.99 4.43
CA ILE A 96 13.61 -6.25 2.99
C ILE A 96 13.51 -4.92 2.27
N ASN A 97 13.89 -4.91 0.99
CA ASN A 97 13.79 -3.74 0.13
C ASN A 97 12.42 -3.70 -0.53
N VAL A 98 11.66 -2.65 -0.26
CA VAL A 98 10.30 -2.48 -0.76
C VAL A 98 10.28 -1.41 -1.84
N SER A 99 9.68 -1.74 -2.99
CA SER A 99 9.54 -0.83 -4.14
C SER A 99 8.09 -0.45 -4.43
N LEU A 100 7.13 -1.17 -3.85
CA LEU A 100 5.69 -0.94 -4.08
C LEU A 100 4.97 -0.91 -2.75
N LEU A 101 4.06 0.06 -2.58
CA LEU A 101 3.23 0.16 -1.38
C LEU A 101 1.75 0.22 -1.76
N PHE A 102 0.94 -0.56 -1.04
CA PHE A 102 -0.51 -0.48 -1.09
C PHE A 102 -1.00 -0.14 0.31
N MET A 103 -1.32 1.13 0.54
CA MET A 103 -1.85 1.54 1.84
C MET A 103 -3.35 1.34 1.88
N LEU A 104 -3.80 0.51 2.80
CA LEU A 104 -5.20 0.16 2.93
C LEU A 104 -5.88 1.04 3.97
N ALA A 105 -6.85 1.83 3.54
CA ALA A 105 -7.75 2.56 4.42
C ALA A 105 -9.13 1.97 4.21
N LEU A 106 -9.49 0.99 5.02
CA LEU A 106 -10.74 0.24 4.85
C LEU A 106 -11.60 0.39 6.11
N LYS A 107 -12.84 0.77 5.90
CA LYS A 107 -13.74 1.16 6.99
C LYS A 107 -14.30 -0.04 7.75
N GLU A 108 -14.48 -1.17 7.06
CA GLU A 108 -15.03 -2.38 7.67
C GLU A 108 -13.94 -3.42 7.85
N PRO A 109 -13.86 -4.08 9.03
CA PRO A 109 -12.82 -5.10 9.26
C PRO A 109 -12.81 -6.23 8.23
N HIS A 110 -13.97 -6.66 7.73
CA HIS A 110 -14.03 -7.73 6.73
C HIS A 110 -13.48 -7.28 5.38
N GLU A 111 -13.62 -5.99 5.03
CA GLU A 111 -13.04 -5.44 3.79
C GLU A 111 -11.52 -5.52 3.84
N GLN A 112 -10.93 -5.26 5.00
CA GLN A 112 -9.49 -5.31 5.18
C GLN A 112 -8.95 -6.71 4.93
N LEU A 113 -9.59 -7.73 5.52
CA LEU A 113 -9.17 -9.11 5.31
C LEU A 113 -9.31 -9.53 3.85
N GLU A 114 -10.45 -9.21 3.24
CA GLU A 114 -10.71 -9.54 1.84
C GLU A 114 -9.70 -8.88 0.90
N MET A 115 -9.43 -7.59 1.11
CA MET A 115 -8.47 -6.86 0.26
C MET A 115 -7.06 -7.42 0.41
N LEU A 116 -6.63 -7.74 1.63
CA LEU A 116 -5.33 -8.36 1.85
C LEU A 116 -5.21 -9.67 1.06
N GLN A 117 -6.23 -10.52 1.11
CA GLN A 117 -6.24 -11.78 0.38
C GLN A 117 -6.19 -11.57 -1.13
N GLN A 118 -6.98 -10.62 -1.64
CA GLN A 118 -7.02 -10.31 -3.06
C GLN A 118 -5.68 -9.75 -3.56
N LEU A 119 -5.06 -8.88 -2.78
CA LEU A 119 -3.75 -8.33 -3.14
C LEU A 119 -2.68 -9.42 -3.17
N ILE A 120 -2.64 -10.26 -2.15
CA ILE A 120 -1.65 -11.35 -2.08
C ILE A 120 -1.83 -12.31 -3.26
N GLU A 121 -3.07 -12.64 -3.62
CA GLU A 121 -3.35 -13.46 -4.80
C GLU A 121 -2.87 -12.79 -6.09
N MET A 122 -3.12 -11.48 -6.22
CA MET A 122 -2.68 -10.73 -7.38
C MET A 122 -1.16 -10.76 -7.51
N PHE A 123 -0.45 -10.61 -6.39
CA PHE A 123 1.01 -10.60 -6.38
C PHE A 123 1.63 -11.94 -6.83
N GLN A 124 0.88 -13.03 -6.72
CA GLN A 124 1.34 -14.34 -7.16
C GLN A 124 1.23 -14.56 -8.67
N LYS A 125 0.50 -13.70 -9.36
CA LYS A 125 0.32 -13.83 -10.81
C LYS A 125 1.60 -13.39 -11.55
N PRO A 126 1.96 -14.09 -12.63
CA PRO A 126 3.19 -13.77 -13.35
C PRO A 126 3.20 -12.32 -13.84
N SER A 127 4.32 -11.65 -13.67
CA SER A 127 4.61 -10.31 -14.20
C SER A 127 3.80 -9.15 -13.61
N VAL A 128 2.88 -9.37 -12.68
CA VAL A 128 2.06 -8.27 -12.15
C VAL A 128 2.90 -7.23 -11.42
N LEU A 129 3.85 -7.67 -10.60
CA LEU A 129 4.70 -6.74 -9.85
C LEU A 129 5.64 -5.98 -10.77
N GLU A 130 6.14 -6.64 -11.82
CA GLU A 130 6.98 -5.99 -12.82
C GLU A 130 6.19 -4.93 -13.59
N GLU A 131 4.95 -5.24 -13.94
CA GLU A 131 4.04 -4.28 -14.59
C GLU A 131 3.82 -3.05 -13.71
N LEU A 132 3.58 -3.27 -12.41
CA LEU A 132 3.37 -2.17 -11.47
C LEU A 132 4.61 -1.29 -11.31
N LEU A 133 5.81 -1.87 -11.39
CA LEU A 133 7.06 -1.12 -11.29
C LEU A 133 7.30 -0.21 -12.48
N THR A 134 6.73 -0.52 -13.64
CA THR A 134 6.97 0.22 -14.88
C THR A 134 5.88 1.23 -15.20
N LEU A 135 4.90 1.40 -14.33
CA LEU A 135 3.81 2.34 -14.55
C LEU A 135 4.29 3.79 -14.59
N THR A 136 3.74 4.56 -15.53
CA THR A 136 4.05 5.99 -15.66
C THR A 136 2.82 6.87 -15.52
N THR A 137 1.59 6.31 -15.59
CA THR A 137 0.36 7.08 -15.45
C THR A 137 -0.63 6.38 -14.52
N GLU A 138 -1.51 7.18 -13.91
CA GLU A 138 -2.59 6.66 -13.06
C GLU A 138 -3.55 5.79 -13.86
N THR A 139 -3.79 6.14 -15.11
CA THR A 139 -4.66 5.38 -16.00
C THR A 139 -4.14 3.96 -16.20
N GLU A 140 -2.84 3.81 -16.41
CA GLU A 140 -2.20 2.49 -16.53
C GLU A 140 -2.38 1.69 -15.24
N TYR A 141 -2.21 2.33 -14.09
CA TYR A 141 -2.40 1.68 -12.79
C TYR A 141 -3.83 1.15 -12.65
N LEU A 142 -4.83 1.98 -12.94
CA LEU A 142 -6.23 1.58 -12.84
C LEU A 142 -6.58 0.45 -13.81
N THR A 143 -5.95 0.45 -14.99
CA THR A 143 -6.12 -0.63 -15.96
C THR A 143 -5.63 -1.96 -15.39
N ILE A 144 -4.49 -1.97 -14.69
CA ILE A 144 -3.97 -3.17 -14.06
C ILE A 144 -4.88 -3.63 -12.92
N ILE A 145 -5.32 -2.70 -12.07
CA ILE A 145 -6.24 -3.01 -10.97
C ILE A 145 -7.49 -3.69 -11.49
N LYS A 146 -8.07 -3.16 -12.55
CA LYS A 146 -9.26 -3.71 -13.16
C LYS A 146 -9.00 -5.08 -13.80
N LYS A 147 -7.87 -5.21 -14.49
CA LYS A 147 -7.47 -6.46 -15.16
C LYS A 147 -7.38 -7.63 -14.18
N TYR A 148 -6.91 -7.37 -12.96
CA TYR A 148 -6.74 -8.39 -11.94
C TYR A 148 -7.91 -8.46 -10.94
N GLY A 149 -9.00 -7.74 -11.22
CA GLY A 149 -10.26 -7.90 -10.50
C GLY A 149 -10.34 -7.29 -9.12
N LEU A 150 -9.56 -6.25 -8.84
CA LEU A 150 -9.52 -5.63 -7.52
C LEU A 150 -10.55 -4.54 -7.26
N GLN A 151 -11.37 -4.22 -8.22
CA GLN A 151 -12.40 -3.18 -8.03
C GLN A 151 -13.50 -3.60 -7.10
#